data_b843c62333b627d78aa6d568c8e8acce
#
_entry.id   b843c62333b627d78aa6d568c8e8acce
#
_cell.length_a   1.000
_cell.length_b   1.000
_cell.length_c   1.000
_cell.angle_alpha   90.00
_cell.angle_beta   90.00
_cell.angle_gamma   90.00
#
_symmetry.space_group_name_H-M   'P 1'
#
loop_
_entity.id
_entity.type
_entity.pdbx_description
1 polymer ?
#
loop_
_entity_poly.entity_id
_entity_poly.type
_entity_poly.pdbx_seq_one_letter_code
_entity_poly.pdbx_strand_id
1 'polypeptide(L)'
;DWGRLMIREYLPEKLQSNTIILYFHGGGYVVSSVNTHDAWVKLLSSHLKARVFSLEYRLAPENKFPLALEDANSAIEWISKENNIPISEISLCGDSAGGHLAASLSTYRSLNNFELPHSQCLIYPMTDPLCNSKSQVEFSKGFFLGQNFMIWFWKQLMASDNNHADPTFNLTIDPDAALPKTL
;
A
#
# COMPACT_ATOMS: atom_id res chain seq x y z
N ASP A 1 -24.14 -0.28 1.91
CA ASP A 1 -23.61 -1.57 2.36
C ASP A 1 -22.09 -1.61 2.18
N TRP A 2 -21.35 -1.07 3.16
CA TRP A 2 -19.89 -1.03 3.18
C TRP A 2 -19.28 -2.37 3.69
N GLY A 3 -19.96 -3.47 3.52
CA GLY A 3 -19.76 -4.71 4.25
C GLY A 3 -18.82 -5.76 3.65
N ARG A 4 -18.21 -5.56 2.47
CA ARG A 4 -17.33 -6.58 1.88
C ARG A 4 -16.17 -5.95 1.13
N LEU A 5 -14.97 -6.02 1.72
CA LEU A 5 -13.73 -5.81 0.97
C LEU A 5 -13.53 -6.99 0.00
N MET A 6 -13.17 -6.67 -1.23
CA MET A 6 -12.81 -7.69 -2.21
C MET A 6 -11.31 -7.92 -2.18
N ILE A 7 -10.91 -9.17 -2.02
CA ILE A 7 -9.51 -9.62 -2.07
C ILE A 7 -9.43 -10.72 -3.11
N ARG A 8 -8.46 -10.62 -4.04
CA ARG A 8 -8.16 -11.69 -4.99
C ARG A 8 -6.93 -12.45 -4.54
N GLU A 9 -7.09 -13.76 -4.39
CA GLU A 9 -5.98 -14.67 -4.11
C GLU A 9 -5.35 -15.16 -5.42
N TYR A 10 -4.02 -15.18 -5.44
CA TYR A 10 -3.19 -15.77 -6.48
C TYR A 10 -2.39 -16.92 -5.87
N LEU A 11 -2.70 -18.14 -6.31
CA LEU A 11 -2.03 -19.35 -5.89
C LEU A 11 -1.15 -19.85 -7.05
N PRO A 12 0.18 -19.96 -6.87
CA PRO A 12 1.06 -20.46 -7.92
C PRO A 12 0.87 -21.97 -8.11
N GLU A 13 1.13 -22.47 -9.33
CA GLU A 13 1.06 -23.92 -9.61
C GLU A 13 1.95 -24.77 -8.70
N LYS A 14 3.09 -24.22 -8.31
CA LYS A 14 4.04 -24.84 -7.39
C LYS A 14 4.32 -23.88 -6.23
N LEU A 15 3.64 -24.10 -5.12
CA LEU A 15 3.93 -23.38 -3.89
C LEU A 15 5.25 -23.89 -3.30
N GLN A 16 6.20 -23.01 -3.07
CA GLN A 16 7.50 -23.31 -2.46
C GLN A 16 7.84 -22.42 -1.27
N SER A 17 7.06 -21.38 -1.06
CA SER A 17 7.22 -20.45 0.07
C SER A 17 5.95 -20.46 0.92
N ASN A 18 6.11 -20.54 2.22
CA ASN A 18 5.01 -20.35 3.16
C ASN A 18 4.68 -18.86 3.35
N THR A 19 5.50 -17.95 2.79
CA THR A 19 5.26 -16.51 2.86
C THR A 19 3.99 -16.15 2.16
N ILE A 20 3.13 -15.41 2.84
CA ILE A 20 1.96 -14.76 2.25
C ILE A 20 2.31 -13.30 1.96
N ILE A 21 1.94 -12.81 0.79
CA ILE A 21 2.14 -11.43 0.39
C ILE A 21 0.78 -10.75 0.27
N LEU A 22 0.58 -9.64 0.98
CA LEU A 22 -0.54 -8.72 0.76
C LEU A 22 -0.08 -7.60 -0.18
N TYR A 23 -0.68 -7.54 -1.36
CA TYR A 23 -0.34 -6.62 -2.43
C TYR A 23 -1.36 -5.49 -2.54
N PHE A 24 -0.86 -4.26 -2.70
CA PHE A 24 -1.63 -3.05 -2.94
C PHE A 24 -1.26 -2.47 -4.31
N HIS A 25 -2.25 -2.28 -5.17
CA HIS A 25 -2.04 -1.74 -6.50
C HIS A 25 -1.73 -0.23 -6.49
N GLY A 26 -1.02 0.26 -7.49
CA GLY A 26 -0.81 1.68 -7.75
C GLY A 26 -2.05 2.37 -8.31
N GLY A 27 -1.89 3.65 -8.69
CA GLY A 27 -2.97 4.46 -9.29
C GLY A 27 -3.32 5.72 -8.50
N GLY A 28 -2.39 6.24 -7.69
CA GLY A 28 -2.53 7.51 -6.95
C GLY A 28 -3.73 7.54 -5.99
N TYR A 29 -4.20 6.39 -5.54
CA TYR A 29 -5.42 6.21 -4.75
C TYR A 29 -6.74 6.58 -5.47
N VAL A 30 -6.70 6.92 -6.77
CA VAL A 30 -7.87 7.44 -7.50
C VAL A 30 -8.29 6.52 -8.63
N VAL A 31 -7.34 5.82 -9.22
CA VAL A 31 -7.60 4.95 -10.38
C VAL A 31 -6.96 3.59 -10.16
N SER A 32 -7.16 2.69 -11.12
CA SER A 32 -6.70 1.30 -11.08
C SER A 32 -7.56 0.39 -10.19
N SER A 33 -7.21 -0.88 -10.18
CA SER A 33 -7.94 -1.93 -9.49
C SER A 33 -7.11 -3.22 -9.44
N VAL A 34 -7.59 -4.21 -8.73
CA VAL A 34 -7.07 -5.58 -8.80
C VAL A 34 -7.06 -6.12 -10.23
N ASN A 35 -8.04 -5.73 -11.07
CA ASN A 35 -8.11 -6.16 -12.46
C ASN A 35 -7.00 -5.55 -13.33
N THR A 36 -6.65 -4.28 -13.13
CA THR A 36 -5.59 -3.62 -13.91
C THR A 36 -4.20 -4.17 -13.60
N HIS A 37 -4.02 -4.71 -12.39
CA HIS A 37 -2.76 -5.29 -11.92
C HIS A 37 -2.74 -6.84 -11.98
N ASP A 38 -3.78 -7.47 -12.50
CA ASP A 38 -3.95 -8.94 -12.51
C ASP A 38 -2.74 -9.68 -13.11
N ALA A 39 -2.31 -9.25 -14.30
CA ALA A 39 -1.19 -9.88 -15.00
C ALA A 39 0.13 -9.77 -14.22
N TRP A 40 0.38 -8.60 -13.63
CA TRP A 40 1.57 -8.34 -12.82
C TRP A 40 1.59 -9.18 -11.54
N VAL A 41 0.48 -9.17 -10.78
CA VAL A 41 0.39 -9.90 -9.51
C VAL A 41 0.43 -11.41 -9.72
N LYS A 42 -0.17 -11.90 -10.81
CA LYS A 42 -0.07 -13.30 -11.23
C LYS A 42 1.38 -13.70 -11.54
N LEU A 43 2.10 -12.84 -12.26
CA LEU A 43 3.52 -13.05 -12.54
C LEU A 43 4.36 -13.06 -11.27
N LEU A 44 4.11 -12.11 -10.36
CA LEU A 44 4.77 -12.02 -9.05
C LEU A 44 4.57 -13.33 -8.25
N SER A 45 3.33 -13.79 -8.09
CA SER A 45 3.00 -15.03 -7.40
C SER A 45 3.72 -16.24 -8.01
N SER A 46 3.70 -16.34 -9.35
CA SER A 46 4.33 -17.43 -10.10
C SER A 46 5.86 -17.48 -9.92
N HIS A 47 6.53 -16.32 -9.98
CA HIS A 47 7.98 -16.24 -9.84
C HIS A 47 8.46 -16.46 -8.42
N LEU A 48 7.78 -15.86 -7.45
CA LEU A 48 8.11 -16.04 -6.04
C LEU A 48 7.66 -17.39 -5.48
N LYS A 49 6.79 -18.11 -6.21
CA LYS A 49 6.18 -19.37 -5.77
C LYS A 49 5.52 -19.22 -4.41
N ALA A 50 4.90 -18.07 -4.19
CA ALA A 50 4.26 -17.64 -2.96
C ALA A 50 2.79 -17.26 -3.21
N ARG A 51 1.95 -17.39 -2.19
CA ARG A 51 0.57 -16.89 -2.23
C ARG A 51 0.58 -15.36 -2.18
N VAL A 52 -0.19 -14.74 -3.07
CA VAL A 52 -0.38 -13.30 -3.08
C VAL A 52 -1.86 -12.97 -2.97
N PHE A 53 -2.21 -12.10 -2.04
CA PHE A 53 -3.53 -11.52 -1.89
C PHE A 53 -3.49 -10.08 -2.36
N SER A 54 -4.29 -9.73 -3.37
CA SER A 54 -4.40 -8.35 -3.88
C SER A 54 -5.70 -7.72 -3.41
N LEU A 55 -5.59 -6.61 -2.70
CA LEU A 55 -6.73 -5.91 -2.11
C LEU A 55 -7.32 -4.90 -3.10
N GLU A 56 -8.65 -4.94 -3.27
CA GLU A 56 -9.44 -3.88 -3.89
C GLU A 56 -9.82 -2.86 -2.79
N TYR A 57 -8.92 -1.93 -2.50
CA TYR A 57 -9.17 -0.91 -1.47
C TYR A 57 -10.00 0.25 -2.01
N ARG A 58 -10.72 0.94 -1.13
CA ARG A 58 -11.56 2.10 -1.47
C ARG A 58 -10.73 3.24 -2.03
N LEU A 59 -11.18 3.81 -3.16
CA LEU A 59 -10.49 4.87 -3.89
C LEU A 59 -11.05 6.26 -3.57
N ALA A 60 -10.18 7.25 -3.62
CA ALA A 60 -10.51 8.67 -3.60
C ALA A 60 -11.00 9.11 -5.02
N PRO A 61 -11.72 10.22 -5.11
CA PRO A 61 -12.09 11.16 -4.06
C PRO A 61 -13.30 10.75 -3.20
N GLU A 62 -14.02 9.69 -3.58
CA GLU A 62 -15.20 9.22 -2.88
C GLU A 62 -14.85 8.73 -1.47
N ASN A 63 -13.67 8.12 -1.34
CA ASN A 63 -13.18 7.55 -0.08
C ASN A 63 -11.79 8.11 0.24
N LYS A 64 -11.78 9.21 0.97
CA LYS A 64 -10.56 9.91 1.36
C LYS A 64 -9.80 9.19 2.47
N PHE A 65 -8.55 9.59 2.69
CA PHE A 65 -7.76 9.13 3.83
C PHE A 65 -8.54 9.33 5.16
N PRO A 66 -8.54 8.35 6.06
CA PRO A 66 -7.72 7.14 6.08
C PRO A 66 -8.39 5.85 5.55
N LEU A 67 -9.48 5.93 4.78
CA LEU A 67 -10.33 4.78 4.48
C LEU A 67 -9.59 3.62 3.78
N ALA A 68 -8.68 3.89 2.85
CA ALA A 68 -7.86 2.84 2.23
C ALA A 68 -6.91 2.16 3.25
N LEU A 69 -6.40 2.92 4.23
CA LEU A 69 -5.58 2.38 5.32
C LEU A 69 -6.38 1.46 6.25
N GLU A 70 -7.62 1.84 6.56
CA GLU A 70 -8.55 0.99 7.33
C GLU A 70 -8.84 -0.32 6.60
N ASP A 71 -9.04 -0.25 5.27
CA ASP A 71 -9.23 -1.43 4.42
C ASP A 71 -8.00 -2.35 4.44
N ALA A 72 -6.81 -1.76 4.33
CA ALA A 72 -5.56 -2.49 4.36
C ALA A 72 -5.33 -3.19 5.72
N ASN A 73 -5.64 -2.50 6.83
CA ASN A 73 -5.54 -3.09 8.16
C ASN A 73 -6.57 -4.21 8.36
N SER A 74 -7.79 -4.03 7.89
CA SER A 74 -8.82 -5.07 7.95
C SER A 74 -8.43 -6.30 7.11
N ALA A 75 -7.79 -6.08 5.95
CA ALA A 75 -7.35 -7.14 5.06
C ALA A 75 -6.24 -8.00 5.68
N ILE A 76 -5.21 -7.39 6.28
CA ILE A 76 -4.11 -8.14 6.90
C ILE A 76 -4.60 -8.96 8.11
N GLU A 77 -5.50 -8.39 8.92
CA GLU A 77 -6.13 -9.10 10.05
C GLU A 77 -6.96 -10.30 9.56
N TRP A 78 -7.74 -10.11 8.49
CA TRP A 78 -8.53 -11.19 7.89
C TRP A 78 -7.63 -12.29 7.33
N ILE A 79 -6.56 -11.95 6.59
CA ILE A 79 -5.62 -12.93 6.04
C ILE A 79 -4.95 -13.74 7.15
N SER A 80 -4.50 -13.10 8.21
CA SER A 80 -3.91 -13.75 9.38
C SER A 80 -4.86 -14.76 9.99
N LYS A 81 -6.10 -14.36 10.24
CA LYS A 81 -7.13 -15.22 10.84
C LYS A 81 -7.51 -16.40 9.96
N GLU A 82 -7.81 -16.16 8.67
CA GLU A 82 -8.25 -17.20 7.74
C GLU A 82 -7.18 -18.25 7.47
N ASN A 83 -5.90 -17.86 7.53
CA ASN A 83 -4.79 -18.77 7.28
C ASN A 83 -4.17 -19.33 8.57
N ASN A 84 -4.64 -18.88 9.73
CA ASN A 84 -4.12 -19.25 11.05
C ASN A 84 -2.60 -19.03 11.16
N ILE A 85 -2.13 -17.86 10.71
CA ILE A 85 -0.73 -17.43 10.78
C ILE A 85 -0.62 -16.07 11.48
N PRO A 86 0.47 -15.78 12.18
CA PRO A 86 0.71 -14.45 12.74
C PRO A 86 0.95 -13.42 11.62
N ILE A 87 0.66 -12.15 11.90
CA ILE A 87 0.89 -11.06 10.95
C ILE A 87 2.37 -10.90 10.63
N SER A 88 3.24 -11.23 11.57
CA SER A 88 4.70 -11.27 11.39
C SER A 88 5.21 -12.32 10.38
N GLU A 89 4.34 -13.13 9.81
CA GLU A 89 4.63 -14.01 8.66
C GLU A 89 4.06 -13.48 7.34
N ILE A 90 3.34 -12.34 7.34
CA ILE A 90 2.79 -11.70 6.15
C ILE A 90 3.73 -10.57 5.70
N SER A 91 4.12 -10.58 4.44
CA SER A 91 4.87 -9.48 3.81
C SER A 91 3.92 -8.55 3.06
N LEU A 92 4.22 -7.26 3.07
CA LEU A 92 3.50 -6.27 2.28
C LEU A 92 4.25 -5.98 0.98
N CYS A 93 3.51 -5.73 -0.09
CA CYS A 93 4.09 -5.28 -1.36
C CYS A 93 3.13 -4.30 -2.03
N GLY A 94 3.68 -3.30 -2.71
CA GLY A 94 2.85 -2.39 -3.49
C GLY A 94 3.68 -1.44 -4.35
N ASP A 95 3.06 -0.96 -5.41
CA ASP A 95 3.66 -0.01 -6.32
C ASP A 95 3.03 1.38 -6.20
N SER A 96 3.82 2.45 -6.30
CA SER A 96 3.34 3.85 -6.28
C SER A 96 2.46 4.14 -5.04
N ALA A 97 1.18 4.45 -5.22
CA ALA A 97 0.20 4.62 -4.14
C ALA A 97 0.05 3.35 -3.27
N GLY A 98 0.16 2.17 -3.88
CA GLY A 98 0.16 0.90 -3.16
C GLY A 98 1.40 0.70 -2.30
N GLY A 99 2.56 1.17 -2.76
CA GLY A 99 3.78 1.21 -1.96
C GLY A 99 3.65 2.17 -0.77
N HIS A 100 3.02 3.33 -0.98
CA HIS A 100 2.66 4.23 0.11
C HIS A 100 1.73 3.54 1.12
N LEU A 101 0.67 2.87 0.64
CA LEU A 101 -0.29 2.19 1.52
C LEU A 101 0.36 1.08 2.35
N ALA A 102 1.33 0.35 1.79
CA ALA A 102 2.10 -0.65 2.52
C ALA A 102 2.91 -0.02 3.67
N ALA A 103 3.63 1.07 3.40
CA ALA A 103 4.39 1.80 4.41
C ALA A 103 3.48 2.47 5.45
N SER A 104 2.38 3.08 4.99
CA SER A 104 1.33 3.67 5.83
C SER A 104 0.75 2.66 6.83
N LEU A 105 0.42 1.45 6.36
CA LEU A 105 -0.04 0.35 7.22
C LEU A 105 0.99 -0.06 8.25
N SER A 106 2.25 -0.21 7.84
CA SER A 106 3.34 -0.54 8.77
C SER A 106 3.50 0.51 9.86
N THR A 107 3.49 1.79 9.47
CA THR A 107 3.56 2.93 10.41
C THR A 107 2.36 2.95 11.35
N TYR A 108 1.16 2.81 10.81
CA TYR A 108 -0.07 2.76 11.61
C TYR A 108 -0.02 1.64 12.66
N ARG A 109 0.38 0.44 12.26
CA ARG A 109 0.45 -0.71 13.18
C ARG A 109 1.49 -0.49 14.27
N SER A 110 2.64 0.06 13.92
CA SER A 110 3.70 0.37 14.87
C SER A 110 3.25 1.41 15.91
N LEU A 111 2.68 2.52 15.48
CA LEU A 111 2.20 3.58 16.38
C LEU A 111 1.08 3.13 17.32
N ASN A 112 0.31 2.11 16.93
CA ASN A 112 -0.75 1.53 17.76
C ASN A 112 -0.32 0.27 18.53
N ASN A 113 0.97 -0.08 18.53
CA ASN A 113 1.51 -1.28 19.16
C ASN A 113 0.84 -2.58 18.70
N PHE A 114 0.44 -2.64 17.43
CA PHE A 114 -0.04 -3.85 16.79
C PHE A 114 1.12 -4.69 16.27
N GLU A 115 0.89 -5.99 16.07
CA GLU A 115 1.87 -6.88 15.47
C GLU A 115 2.26 -6.39 14.08
N LEU A 116 3.58 -6.29 13.81
CA LEU A 116 4.11 -5.80 12.53
C LEU A 116 4.16 -6.89 11.45
N PRO A 117 4.01 -6.53 10.18
CA PRO A 117 4.28 -7.42 9.06
C PRO A 117 5.73 -7.91 9.06
N HIS A 118 5.99 -9.05 8.43
CA HIS A 118 7.33 -9.62 8.28
C HIS A 118 8.30 -8.66 7.59
N SER A 119 7.87 -8.11 6.48
CA SER A 119 8.65 -7.17 5.66
C SER A 119 7.73 -6.36 4.77
N GLN A 120 8.29 -5.32 4.13
CA GLN A 120 7.58 -4.55 3.12
C GLN A 120 8.47 -4.33 1.89
N CYS A 121 7.90 -4.49 0.70
CA CYS A 121 8.53 -4.20 -0.58
C CYS A 121 7.83 -3.00 -1.21
N LEU A 122 8.54 -1.87 -1.27
CA LEU A 122 7.98 -0.58 -1.69
C LEU A 122 8.49 -0.22 -3.09
N ILE A 123 7.66 -0.42 -4.11
CA ILE A 123 8.02 -0.18 -5.51
C ILE A 123 7.70 1.29 -5.85
N TYR A 124 8.72 2.13 -6.03
CA TYR A 124 8.62 3.58 -6.31
C TYR A 124 7.47 4.28 -5.55
N PRO A 125 7.41 4.20 -4.21
CA PRO A 125 6.26 4.64 -3.44
C PRO A 125 6.05 6.16 -3.52
N MET A 126 4.80 6.60 -3.44
CA MET A 126 4.48 7.98 -3.09
C MET A 126 4.92 8.22 -1.64
N THR A 127 5.66 9.30 -1.35
CA THR A 127 6.18 9.53 0.02
C THR A 127 5.89 10.91 0.56
N ASP A 128 6.00 11.93 -0.30
CA ASP A 128 5.93 13.35 0.07
C ASP A 128 4.67 14.02 -0.50
N PRO A 129 3.66 14.30 0.33
CA PRO A 129 2.45 14.99 -0.12
C PRO A 129 2.68 16.45 -0.51
N LEU A 130 3.80 17.07 -0.11
CA LEU A 130 4.15 18.43 -0.51
C LEU A 130 4.73 18.49 -1.92
N CYS A 131 5.20 17.35 -2.46
CA CYS A 131 5.77 17.24 -3.80
C CYS A 131 6.87 18.28 -4.09
N ASN A 132 7.73 18.60 -3.11
CA ASN A 132 8.74 19.66 -3.22
C ASN A 132 10.18 19.17 -3.12
N SER A 133 10.42 17.87 -3.12
CA SER A 133 11.77 17.29 -3.15
C SER A 133 12.52 17.71 -4.42
N LYS A 134 13.86 17.70 -4.38
CA LYS A 134 14.71 18.08 -5.52
C LYS A 134 14.35 17.32 -6.79
N SER A 135 14.17 16.00 -6.70
CA SER A 135 13.82 15.17 -7.86
C SER A 135 12.41 15.46 -8.40
N GLN A 136 11.44 15.73 -7.53
CA GLN A 136 10.09 16.12 -7.96
C GLN A 136 10.05 17.45 -8.69
N VAL A 137 10.91 18.39 -8.31
CA VAL A 137 11.06 19.68 -9.00
C VAL A 137 11.82 19.50 -10.32
N GLU A 138 12.95 18.77 -10.30
CA GLU A 138 13.79 18.53 -11.48
C GLU A 138 13.03 17.78 -12.58
N PHE A 139 12.26 16.73 -12.21
CA PHE A 139 11.48 15.90 -13.13
C PHE A 139 10.01 16.35 -13.25
N SER A 140 9.71 17.61 -12.93
CA SER A 140 8.33 18.13 -12.91
C SER A 140 7.66 18.17 -14.28
N LYS A 141 8.43 18.19 -15.38
CA LYS A 141 7.94 18.29 -16.76
C LYS A 141 8.68 17.33 -17.68
N GLY A 142 8.00 16.88 -18.75
CA GLY A 142 8.60 16.03 -19.80
C GLY A 142 8.64 14.54 -19.46
N PHE A 143 8.12 14.13 -18.31
CA PHE A 143 8.01 12.75 -17.88
C PHE A 143 6.54 12.32 -17.79
N PHE A 144 6.29 11.02 -17.77
CA PHE A 144 4.94 10.44 -17.73
C PHE A 144 4.13 10.93 -16.54
N LEU A 145 4.74 11.04 -15.35
CA LEU A 145 4.11 11.49 -14.12
C LEU A 145 4.80 12.76 -13.61
N GLY A 146 4.29 13.92 -14.03
CA GLY A 146 4.82 15.22 -13.59
C GLY A 146 4.28 15.65 -12.23
N GLN A 147 4.96 16.64 -11.62
CA GLN A 147 4.65 17.17 -10.29
C GLN A 147 3.17 17.56 -10.11
N ASN A 148 2.55 18.21 -11.12
CA ASN A 148 1.16 18.65 -11.03
C ASN A 148 0.18 17.47 -10.88
N PHE A 149 0.47 16.34 -11.53
CA PHE A 149 -0.32 15.11 -11.37
C PHE A 149 -0.16 14.53 -9.96
N MET A 150 1.07 14.52 -9.42
CA MET A 150 1.31 14.07 -8.06
C MET A 150 0.56 14.94 -7.04
N ILE A 151 0.63 16.25 -7.17
CA ILE A 151 -0.13 17.19 -6.32
C ILE A 151 -1.63 16.94 -6.44
N TRP A 152 -2.12 16.67 -7.65
CA TRP A 152 -3.54 16.41 -7.86
C TRP A 152 -3.98 15.12 -7.15
N PHE A 153 -3.22 14.01 -7.26
CA PHE A 153 -3.53 12.76 -6.57
C PHE A 153 -3.58 12.94 -5.04
N TRP A 154 -2.58 13.61 -4.47
CA TRP A 154 -2.57 13.90 -3.04
C TRP A 154 -3.79 14.72 -2.59
N LYS A 155 -4.20 15.71 -3.39
CA LYS A 155 -5.40 16.50 -3.10
C LYS A 155 -6.70 15.69 -3.16
N GLN A 156 -6.79 14.68 -4.03
CA GLN A 156 -7.95 13.80 -4.05
C GLN A 156 -8.01 12.94 -2.79
N LEU A 157 -6.88 12.41 -2.35
CA LEU A 157 -6.77 11.54 -1.18
C LEU A 157 -6.98 12.30 0.14
N MET A 158 -6.46 13.51 0.24
CA MET A 158 -6.46 14.31 1.47
C MET A 158 -7.86 14.67 1.95
N ALA A 159 -8.16 14.35 3.21
CA ALA A 159 -9.43 14.70 3.86
C ALA A 159 -9.40 16.10 4.49
N SER A 160 -8.24 16.52 5.02
CA SER A 160 -8.01 17.83 5.63
C SER A 160 -6.52 18.21 5.58
N ASP A 161 -6.20 19.49 5.77
CA ASP A 161 -4.82 19.97 5.81
C ASP A 161 -4.00 19.33 6.96
N ASN A 162 -4.66 18.88 8.02
CA ASN A 162 -4.00 18.20 9.14
C ASN A 162 -3.38 16.87 8.74
N ASN A 163 -3.77 16.26 7.62
CA ASN A 163 -3.16 15.03 7.13
C ASN A 163 -1.66 15.20 6.84
N HIS A 164 -1.18 16.39 6.50
CA HIS A 164 0.26 16.64 6.31
C HIS A 164 1.11 16.40 7.55
N ALA A 165 0.53 16.46 8.75
CA ALA A 165 1.21 16.19 10.02
C ALA A 165 1.09 14.74 10.48
N ASP A 166 0.32 13.91 9.78
CA ASP A 166 0.12 12.49 10.10
C ASP A 166 1.22 11.64 9.48
N PRO A 167 2.05 10.92 10.25
CA PRO A 167 3.14 10.10 9.72
C PRO A 167 2.65 8.87 8.92
N THR A 168 1.38 8.51 9.02
CA THR A 168 0.78 7.47 8.18
C THR A 168 0.32 7.99 6.81
N PHE A 169 0.21 9.31 6.65
CA PHE A 169 -0.10 9.99 5.40
C PHE A 169 1.15 10.60 4.76
N ASN A 170 2.00 11.22 5.56
CA ASN A 170 3.24 11.86 5.13
C ASN A 170 4.44 11.01 5.58
N LEU A 171 4.91 10.14 4.72
CA LEU A 171 6.01 9.21 5.03
C LEU A 171 7.40 9.89 5.11
N THR A 172 7.47 11.21 4.94
CA THR A 172 8.71 11.97 5.18
C THR A 172 8.88 12.35 6.64
N ILE A 173 7.85 12.16 7.45
CA ILE A 173 7.89 12.35 8.91
C ILE A 173 8.42 11.06 9.53
N ASP A 174 9.47 11.18 10.36
CA ASP A 174 9.93 10.06 11.16
C ASP A 174 8.84 9.70 12.19
N PRO A 175 8.28 8.48 12.14
CA PRO A 175 7.23 8.09 13.07
C PRO A 175 7.76 7.81 14.48
N ASP A 176 9.10 7.85 14.72
CA ASP A 176 9.75 7.41 15.97
C ASP A 176 9.21 6.04 16.43
N ALA A 177 9.14 5.11 15.50
CA ALA A 177 8.49 3.81 15.69
C ALA A 177 9.24 2.70 14.95
N ALA A 178 9.19 1.47 15.47
CA ALA A 178 9.77 0.32 14.82
C ALA A 178 9.02 0.02 13.50
N LEU A 179 9.75 -0.20 12.42
CA LEU A 179 9.18 -0.58 11.13
C LEU A 179 9.67 -1.97 10.71
N PRO A 180 8.91 -2.70 9.88
CA PRO A 180 9.34 -3.97 9.35
C PRO A 180 10.55 -3.81 8.42
N LYS A 181 11.24 -4.91 8.14
CA LYS A 181 12.32 -4.92 7.14
C LYS A 181 11.81 -4.38 5.81
N THR A 182 12.47 -3.36 5.26
CA THR A 182 12.06 -2.68 4.02
C THR A 182 13.02 -3.02 2.88
N LEU A 183 12.46 -3.30 1.71
CA LEU A 183 13.14 -3.58 0.45
C LEU A 183 12.72 -2.56 -0.60
#